data_88218d0bcee254e32f01add4ae6e2768
#
_entry.id   88218d0bcee254e32f01add4ae6e2768
#
_cell.length_a   1.000
_cell.length_b   1.000
_cell.length_c   1.000
_cell.angle_alpha   90.00
_cell.angle_beta   90.00
_cell.angle_gamma   90.00
#
_symmetry.space_group_name_H-M   'P 1'
#
loop_
_entity.id
_entity.type
_entity.pdbx_description
1 polymer ?
#
loop_
_entity_poly.entity_id
_entity_poly.type
_entity_poly.pdbx_seq_one_letter_code
_entity_poly.pdbx_strand_id
1 'polypeptide(L)'
;TAAEHGAGVIIFDFELSPVQVRNVEKIVERRVITRTELILAIFKSRAHTREAQLQVELAMLMYSLPRLRHMWTHLNRIEGYIGSRGPGEKQIELDKRRIAKRIDKIKKDLVAVKTHRMVLRKGREHRRKAALVGYTNAGKSSLLNTLAHTALYTEDRLFSTLDPATREVWLGDGMTVSVTDTVGFIKRLPHTLIASFRATLEEVGDADLLIHVADISAPEPLERIEAVEEVLREIGADHLPVVNVFNKVDLLASRDMKASLLSRFENRVVVSVKTGEGIQELKACLLGFFKETMFPGVKQPGARIAESRLDRSAPGASSLDHAPTDRG
;
A
#
# COMPACT_ATOMS: atom_id res chain seq x y z
N THR A 1 21.61 6.84 -24.93
CA THR A 1 22.09 5.75 -24.05
C THR A 1 22.36 6.27 -22.63
N ALA A 2 22.49 5.37 -21.63
CA ALA A 2 22.78 5.77 -20.24
C ALA A 2 24.10 6.52 -20.11
N ALA A 3 25.07 6.18 -20.95
CA ALA A 3 26.37 6.85 -21.00
C ALA A 3 26.25 8.30 -21.52
N GLU A 4 25.47 8.54 -22.55
CA GLU A 4 25.20 9.88 -23.12
C GLU A 4 24.54 10.83 -22.13
N HIS A 5 23.71 10.29 -21.24
CA HIS A 5 22.99 11.08 -20.22
C HIS A 5 23.75 11.17 -18.89
N GLY A 6 24.97 10.63 -18.80
CA GLY A 6 25.76 10.64 -17.56
C GLY A 6 25.11 9.91 -16.39
N ALA A 7 24.19 8.97 -16.66
CA ALA A 7 23.45 8.27 -15.62
C ALA A 7 24.39 7.40 -14.77
N GLY A 8 24.39 7.61 -13.43
CA GLY A 8 25.19 6.79 -12.50
C GLY A 8 24.50 5.49 -12.10
N VAL A 9 23.17 5.43 -12.19
CA VAL A 9 22.33 4.27 -11.81
C VAL A 9 21.23 4.09 -12.85
N ILE A 10 20.91 2.84 -13.18
CA ILE A 10 19.78 2.47 -14.04
C ILE A 10 18.71 1.81 -13.18
N ILE A 11 17.47 2.29 -13.27
CA ILE A 11 16.34 1.78 -12.50
C ILE A 11 15.39 1.04 -13.43
N PHE A 12 15.09 -0.21 -13.09
CA PHE A 12 14.07 -1.01 -13.78
C PHE A 12 12.75 -0.97 -13.00
N ASP A 13 11.65 -0.60 -13.68
CA ASP A 13 10.30 -0.57 -13.09
C ASP A 13 9.65 -1.98 -12.99
N PHE A 14 10.47 -3.01 -12.98
CA PHE A 14 10.07 -4.41 -12.78
C PHE A 14 11.17 -5.19 -12.06
N GLU A 15 10.83 -6.40 -11.61
CA GLU A 15 11.79 -7.26 -10.93
C GLU A 15 12.70 -7.96 -11.92
N LEU A 16 14.00 -7.94 -11.61
CA LEU A 16 15.03 -8.70 -12.28
C LEU A 16 15.56 -9.79 -11.35
N SER A 17 15.85 -10.95 -11.90
CA SER A 17 16.64 -11.96 -11.18
C SER A 17 18.06 -11.46 -10.94
N PRO A 18 18.78 -11.93 -9.92
CA PRO A 18 20.16 -11.53 -9.65
C PRO A 18 21.12 -11.78 -10.84
N VAL A 19 20.84 -12.81 -11.64
CA VAL A 19 21.60 -13.11 -12.87
C VAL A 19 21.34 -12.04 -13.93
N GLN A 20 20.10 -11.65 -14.13
CA GLN A 20 19.74 -10.58 -15.07
C GLN A 20 20.34 -9.24 -14.66
N VAL A 21 20.25 -8.86 -13.38
CA VAL A 21 20.90 -7.63 -12.86
C VAL A 21 22.39 -7.62 -13.23
N ARG A 22 23.11 -8.69 -12.89
CA ARG A 22 24.54 -8.79 -13.20
C ARG A 22 24.86 -8.71 -14.70
N ASN A 23 24.06 -9.39 -15.53
CA ASN A 23 24.28 -9.39 -16.98
C ASN A 23 24.05 -7.99 -17.56
N VAL A 24 23.02 -7.29 -17.09
CA VAL A 24 22.76 -5.91 -17.50
C VAL A 24 23.88 -4.98 -17.02
N GLU A 25 24.30 -5.07 -15.74
CA GLU A 25 25.41 -4.26 -15.19
C GLU A 25 26.70 -4.41 -15.97
N LYS A 26 27.03 -5.64 -16.43
CA LYS A 26 28.19 -5.89 -17.27
C LYS A 26 28.10 -5.20 -18.63
N ILE A 27 26.90 -5.12 -19.21
CA ILE A 27 26.70 -4.50 -20.54
C ILE A 27 26.71 -2.97 -20.42
N VAL A 28 26.06 -2.44 -19.39
CA VAL A 28 25.85 -0.99 -19.26
C VAL A 28 26.95 -0.30 -18.46
N GLU A 29 27.82 -1.07 -17.80
CA GLU A 29 28.90 -0.60 -16.92
C GLU A 29 28.41 0.41 -15.85
N ARG A 30 27.21 0.22 -15.38
CA ARG A 30 26.53 1.06 -14.37
C ARG A 30 25.77 0.18 -13.40
N ARG A 31 25.56 0.70 -12.19
CA ARG A 31 24.75 0.05 -11.19
C ARG A 31 23.31 -0.06 -11.67
N VAL A 32 22.72 -1.24 -11.49
CA VAL A 32 21.32 -1.53 -11.80
C VAL A 32 20.58 -1.82 -10.51
N ILE A 33 19.42 -1.19 -10.33
CA ILE A 33 18.51 -1.46 -9.22
C ILE A 33 17.10 -1.73 -9.75
N THR A 34 16.37 -2.58 -9.04
CA THR A 34 14.97 -2.87 -9.34
C THR A 34 14.05 -1.88 -8.66
N ARG A 35 12.79 -1.87 -9.06
CA ARG A 35 11.73 -1.10 -8.41
C ARG A 35 11.67 -1.37 -6.90
N THR A 36 11.72 -2.64 -6.48
CA THR A 36 11.68 -3.01 -5.05
C THR A 36 12.88 -2.47 -4.29
N GLU A 37 14.06 -2.52 -4.86
CA GLU A 37 15.26 -1.95 -4.22
C GLU A 37 15.17 -0.43 -4.06
N LEU A 38 14.59 0.25 -5.06
CA LEU A 38 14.34 1.69 -4.96
C LEU A 38 13.33 2.01 -3.84
N ILE A 39 12.21 1.28 -3.77
CA ILE A 39 11.20 1.46 -2.72
C ILE A 39 11.82 1.23 -1.33
N LEU A 40 12.61 0.16 -1.17
CA LEU A 40 13.31 -0.13 0.09
C LEU A 40 14.31 0.97 0.47
N ALA A 41 15.02 1.54 -0.50
CA ALA A 41 15.94 2.65 -0.27
C ALA A 41 15.19 3.91 0.20
N ILE A 42 14.04 4.23 -0.41
CA ILE A 42 13.18 5.33 0.01
C ILE A 42 12.66 5.08 1.44
N PHE A 43 12.17 3.88 1.73
CA PHE A 43 11.70 3.54 3.07
C PHE A 43 12.81 3.65 4.12
N LYS A 44 14.02 3.19 3.79
CA LYS A 44 15.16 3.33 4.68
C LYS A 44 15.49 4.79 5.01
N SER A 45 15.36 5.70 4.04
CA SER A 45 15.59 7.12 4.25
C SER A 45 14.47 7.82 5.06
N ARG A 46 13.27 7.21 5.12
CA ARG A 46 12.07 7.77 5.78
C ARG A 46 11.76 7.15 7.14
N ALA A 47 12.41 6.05 7.49
CA ALA A 47 12.22 5.36 8.77
C ALA A 47 12.92 6.13 9.89
N HIS A 48 12.17 6.87 10.71
CA HIS A 48 12.70 7.63 11.83
C HIS A 48 12.50 6.91 13.17
N THR A 49 11.39 6.21 13.34
CA THR A 49 11.13 5.45 14.57
C THR A 49 11.89 4.12 14.58
N ARG A 50 12.17 3.62 15.78
CA ARG A 50 12.80 2.30 15.97
C ARG A 50 12.02 1.19 15.31
N GLU A 51 10.69 1.27 15.36
CA GLU A 51 9.81 0.26 14.73
C GLU A 51 9.90 0.28 13.22
N ALA A 52 9.76 1.46 12.58
CA ALA A 52 9.90 1.58 11.13
C ALA A 52 11.28 1.14 10.65
N GLN A 53 12.35 1.48 11.37
CA GLN A 53 13.71 1.01 11.07
C GLN A 53 13.81 -0.52 11.09
N LEU A 54 13.23 -1.18 12.11
CA LEU A 54 13.20 -2.63 12.21
C LEU A 54 12.37 -3.27 11.08
N GLN A 55 11.22 -2.68 10.72
CA GLN A 55 10.38 -3.16 9.64
C GLN A 55 11.10 -3.06 8.28
N VAL A 56 11.75 -1.92 8.00
CA VAL A 56 12.53 -1.74 6.78
C VAL A 56 13.72 -2.69 6.73
N GLU A 57 14.44 -2.87 7.85
CA GLU A 57 15.53 -3.82 7.94
C GLU A 57 15.04 -5.26 7.67
N LEU A 58 13.90 -5.64 8.25
CA LEU A 58 13.26 -6.93 8.01
C LEU A 58 12.95 -7.12 6.52
N ALA A 59 12.32 -6.14 5.89
CA ALA A 59 11.99 -6.16 4.47
C ALA A 59 13.24 -6.33 3.59
N MET A 60 14.30 -5.56 3.86
CA MET A 60 15.57 -5.66 3.13
C MET A 60 16.21 -7.04 3.27
N LEU A 61 16.21 -7.62 4.47
CA LEU A 61 16.77 -8.95 4.71
C LEU A 61 15.93 -10.04 4.05
N MET A 62 14.61 -9.96 4.11
CA MET A 62 13.71 -10.91 3.45
C MET A 62 13.83 -10.84 1.92
N TYR A 63 14.02 -9.66 1.35
CA TYR A 63 14.27 -9.47 -0.08
C TYR A 63 15.63 -10.01 -0.51
N SER A 64 16.68 -9.82 0.28
CA SER A 64 18.05 -10.24 -0.04
C SER A 64 18.29 -11.75 0.15
N LEU A 65 17.63 -12.38 1.13
CA LEU A 65 17.88 -13.79 1.50
C LEU A 65 17.71 -14.78 0.34
N PRO A 66 16.63 -14.79 -0.45
CA PRO A 66 16.50 -15.69 -1.61
C PRO A 66 17.50 -15.35 -2.73
N ARG A 67 17.90 -14.07 -2.85
CA ARG A 67 18.81 -13.59 -3.87
C ARG A 67 20.26 -14.03 -3.63
N LEU A 68 20.66 -14.24 -2.39
CA LEU A 68 22.01 -14.77 -2.07
C LEU A 68 22.29 -16.12 -2.72
N ARG A 69 21.30 -16.98 -2.90
CA ARG A 69 21.48 -18.29 -3.54
C ARG A 69 21.98 -18.19 -4.97
N HIS A 70 21.53 -17.17 -5.70
CA HIS A 70 21.80 -17.02 -7.13
C HIS A 70 23.03 -16.15 -7.42
N MET A 71 23.52 -15.39 -6.47
CA MET A 71 24.74 -14.57 -6.65
C MET A 71 26.01 -15.43 -6.72
N TRP A 72 26.04 -16.59 -6.06
CA TRP A 72 27.25 -17.40 -5.86
C TRP A 72 27.30 -18.71 -6.64
N THR A 73 26.20 -19.18 -7.22
CA THR A 73 26.19 -20.42 -8.03
C THR A 73 27.09 -20.35 -9.26
N HIS A 74 27.52 -19.18 -9.65
CA HIS A 74 28.42 -18.99 -10.80
C HIS A 74 29.91 -19.18 -10.46
N LEU A 75 30.32 -18.98 -9.22
CA LEU A 75 31.72 -19.18 -8.83
C LEU A 75 32.07 -20.68 -8.75
N ASN A 76 31.10 -21.55 -8.47
CA ASN A 76 31.29 -23.00 -8.40
C ASN A 76 31.41 -23.69 -9.78
N ARG A 77 31.02 -23.00 -10.87
CA ARG A 77 31.16 -23.55 -12.24
C ARG A 77 32.56 -23.34 -12.86
N ILE A 78 33.38 -22.47 -12.30
CA ILE A 78 34.71 -22.16 -12.81
C ILE A 78 35.78 -23.10 -12.23
N GLU A 79 35.54 -23.67 -11.05
CA GLU A 79 36.43 -24.67 -10.43
C GLU A 79 35.76 -26.05 -10.49
N GLY A 80 36.10 -26.79 -11.55
CA GLY A 80 35.60 -28.16 -11.85
C GLY A 80 35.88 -29.23 -10.79
N TYR A 81 35.44 -29.07 -9.56
CA TYR A 81 35.54 -30.04 -8.50
C TYR A 81 34.16 -30.65 -8.17
N ILE A 82 33.91 -31.83 -8.69
CA ILE A 82 32.78 -32.67 -8.34
C ILE A 82 33.09 -33.30 -6.96
N GLY A 83 32.33 -32.90 -5.93
CA GLY A 83 32.24 -33.68 -4.69
C GLY A 83 32.68 -33.06 -3.36
N SER A 84 33.25 -31.86 -3.31
CA SER A 84 33.47 -31.16 -2.04
C SER A 84 32.76 -29.81 -2.00
N ARG A 85 32.03 -29.51 -0.90
CA ARG A 85 31.50 -28.19 -0.64
C ARG A 85 32.63 -27.18 -0.67
N GLY A 86 32.72 -26.39 -1.71
CA GLY A 86 33.77 -25.35 -1.89
C GLY A 86 33.70 -24.28 -0.78
N PRO A 87 34.80 -23.54 -0.53
CA PRO A 87 34.85 -22.50 0.49
C PRO A 87 33.77 -21.43 0.30
N GLY A 88 33.31 -21.17 -0.93
CA GLY A 88 32.20 -20.27 -1.25
C GLY A 88 30.83 -20.78 -0.75
N GLU A 89 30.55 -22.08 -0.84
CA GLU A 89 29.28 -22.66 -0.33
C GLU A 89 29.17 -22.57 1.18
N LYS A 90 30.27 -22.82 1.91
CA LYS A 90 30.30 -22.64 3.37
C LYS A 90 30.06 -21.19 3.77
N GLN A 91 30.63 -20.24 3.03
CA GLN A 91 30.44 -18.80 3.32
C GLN A 91 28.99 -18.38 3.09
N ILE A 92 28.35 -18.82 1.99
CA ILE A 92 26.93 -18.56 1.72
C ILE A 92 26.04 -19.13 2.83
N GLU A 93 26.32 -20.33 3.28
CA GLU A 93 25.53 -20.96 4.34
C GLU A 93 25.68 -20.20 5.66
N LEU A 94 26.89 -19.74 5.99
CA LEU A 94 27.13 -18.89 7.14
C LEU A 94 26.39 -17.57 7.05
N ASP A 95 26.41 -16.91 5.90
CA ASP A 95 25.75 -15.64 5.68
C ASP A 95 24.21 -15.79 5.75
N LYS A 96 23.66 -16.88 5.18
CA LYS A 96 22.24 -17.23 5.34
C LYS A 96 21.87 -17.43 6.80
N ARG A 97 22.67 -18.16 7.55
CA ARG A 97 22.42 -18.39 8.98
C ARG A 97 22.47 -17.09 9.78
N ARG A 98 23.41 -16.18 9.46
CA ARG A 98 23.49 -14.86 10.09
C ARG A 98 22.25 -14.03 9.78
N ILE A 99 21.82 -13.98 8.51
CA ILE A 99 20.62 -13.25 8.09
C ILE A 99 19.37 -13.85 8.73
N ALA A 100 19.21 -15.17 8.73
CA ALA A 100 18.08 -15.85 9.38
C ALA A 100 18.00 -15.50 10.87
N LYS A 101 19.13 -15.60 11.61
CA LYS A 101 19.19 -15.18 13.01
C LYS A 101 18.83 -13.71 13.21
N ARG A 102 19.26 -12.83 12.28
CA ARG A 102 18.92 -11.42 12.36
C ARG A 102 17.44 -11.18 12.13
N ILE A 103 16.83 -11.86 11.15
CA ILE A 103 15.37 -11.84 10.89
C ILE A 103 14.61 -12.28 12.15
N ASP A 104 14.98 -13.40 12.78
CA ASP A 104 14.32 -13.89 13.99
C ASP A 104 14.44 -12.91 15.15
N LYS A 105 15.61 -12.28 15.31
CA LYS A 105 15.79 -11.23 16.32
C LYS A 105 14.89 -10.04 16.07
N ILE A 106 14.84 -9.54 14.82
CA ILE A 106 13.99 -8.39 14.47
C ILE A 106 12.52 -8.70 14.70
N LYS A 107 12.06 -9.91 14.34
CA LYS A 107 10.68 -10.34 14.61
C LYS A 107 10.35 -10.30 16.11
N LYS A 108 11.26 -10.78 16.96
CA LYS A 108 11.09 -10.70 18.42
C LYS A 108 11.06 -9.27 18.93
N ASP A 109 11.96 -8.42 18.42
CA ASP A 109 12.01 -6.99 18.79
C ASP A 109 10.71 -6.29 18.39
N LEU A 110 10.15 -6.55 17.21
CA LEU A 110 8.86 -6.01 16.75
C LEU A 110 7.69 -6.46 17.62
N VAL A 111 7.67 -7.73 18.05
CA VAL A 111 6.66 -8.23 19.01
C VAL A 111 6.75 -7.49 20.33
N ALA A 112 7.95 -7.25 20.85
CA ALA A 112 8.15 -6.50 22.09
C ALA A 112 7.64 -5.05 21.96
N VAL A 113 7.92 -4.37 20.83
CA VAL A 113 7.41 -3.02 20.55
C VAL A 113 5.88 -3.01 20.50
N LYS A 114 5.28 -3.99 19.84
CA LYS A 114 3.82 -4.14 19.77
C LYS A 114 3.20 -4.31 21.16
N THR A 115 3.76 -5.20 21.96
CA THR A 115 3.28 -5.44 23.33
C THR A 115 3.35 -4.17 24.19
N HIS A 116 4.46 -3.44 24.11
CA HIS A 116 4.60 -2.17 24.81
C HIS A 116 3.55 -1.13 24.38
N ARG A 117 3.28 -1.01 23.07
CA ARG A 117 2.17 -0.16 22.56
C ARG A 117 0.81 -0.57 23.10
N MET A 118 0.50 -1.88 23.12
CA MET A 118 -0.77 -2.37 23.66
C MET A 118 -0.97 -1.98 25.13
N VAL A 119 0.08 -2.04 25.95
CA VAL A 119 0.03 -1.62 27.35
C VAL A 119 -0.27 -0.12 27.47
N LEU A 120 0.39 0.71 26.66
CA LEU A 120 0.16 2.17 26.65
C LEU A 120 -1.24 2.55 26.10
N ARG A 121 -1.86 1.69 25.28
CA ARG A 121 -3.20 1.90 24.69
C ARG A 121 -4.36 1.46 25.59
N LYS A 122 -4.15 0.59 26.58
CA LYS A 122 -5.21 0.09 27.48
C LYS A 122 -6.07 1.16 28.19
N GLY A 123 -5.60 2.41 28.26
CA GLY A 123 -6.38 3.54 28.78
C GLY A 123 -7.20 4.29 27.72
N ARG A 124 -7.20 3.86 26.44
CA ARG A 124 -7.83 4.56 25.30
C ARG A 124 -8.81 3.68 24.50
N GLU A 125 -9.21 2.55 25.04
CA GLU A 125 -10.03 1.52 24.35
C GLU A 125 -11.44 1.99 23.92
N HIS A 126 -11.95 3.08 24.50
CA HIS A 126 -13.28 3.61 24.17
C HIS A 126 -13.28 4.75 23.14
N ARG A 127 -12.13 5.04 22.53
CA ARG A 127 -12.03 6.12 21.54
C ARG A 127 -12.33 5.56 20.14
N ARG A 128 -13.13 6.28 19.40
CA ARG A 128 -13.39 6.03 17.98
C ARG A 128 -12.15 6.24 17.17
N LYS A 129 -11.91 5.34 16.25
CA LYS A 129 -10.69 5.29 15.44
C LYS A 129 -11.03 5.32 13.96
N ALA A 130 -10.38 6.20 13.22
CA ALA A 130 -10.38 6.15 11.76
C ALA A 130 -8.95 6.03 11.25
N ALA A 131 -8.76 5.34 10.13
CA ALA A 131 -7.47 5.22 9.47
C ALA A 131 -7.54 5.84 8.07
N LEU A 132 -6.56 6.69 7.74
CA LEU A 132 -6.37 7.21 6.41
C LEU A 132 -5.64 6.16 5.57
N VAL A 133 -6.27 5.69 4.52
CA VAL A 133 -5.69 4.78 3.53
C VAL A 133 -5.72 5.43 2.16
N GLY A 134 -4.87 4.98 1.24
CA GLY A 134 -4.87 5.54 -0.11
C GLY A 134 -3.50 5.47 -0.75
N TYR A 135 -3.47 5.75 -2.04
CA TYR A 135 -2.25 5.71 -2.83
C TYR A 135 -1.20 6.71 -2.30
N THR A 136 0.09 6.44 -2.56
CA THR A 136 1.14 7.39 -2.20
C THR A 136 0.92 8.73 -2.89
N ASN A 137 1.19 9.83 -2.19
CA ASN A 137 0.96 11.20 -2.64
C ASN A 137 -0.51 11.56 -2.94
N ALA A 138 -1.49 10.84 -2.42
CA ALA A 138 -2.91 11.23 -2.53
C ALA A 138 -3.29 12.40 -1.61
N GLY A 139 -2.42 12.78 -0.68
CA GLY A 139 -2.63 13.88 0.26
C GLY A 139 -3.17 13.47 1.63
N LYS A 140 -2.94 12.20 2.06
CA LYS A 140 -3.38 11.69 3.37
C LYS A 140 -2.86 12.52 4.55
N SER A 141 -1.55 12.71 4.64
CA SER A 141 -0.91 13.47 5.71
C SER A 141 -1.34 14.93 5.72
N SER A 142 -1.52 15.53 4.52
CA SER A 142 -2.03 16.89 4.38
C SER A 142 -3.49 16.99 4.84
N LEU A 143 -4.31 15.98 4.53
CA LEU A 143 -5.68 15.92 4.99
C LEU A 143 -5.76 15.81 6.51
N LEU A 144 -4.92 14.96 7.12
CA LEU A 144 -4.85 14.83 8.57
C LEU A 144 -4.48 16.16 9.24
N ASN A 145 -3.50 16.88 8.70
CA ASN A 145 -3.11 18.19 9.21
C ASN A 145 -4.25 19.20 9.17
N THR A 146 -4.98 19.22 8.06
CA THR A 146 -6.13 20.13 7.88
C THR A 146 -7.28 19.78 8.84
N LEU A 147 -7.59 18.50 9.01
CA LEU A 147 -8.64 18.03 9.92
C LEU A 147 -8.31 18.29 11.39
N ALA A 148 -7.05 18.09 11.79
CA ALA A 148 -6.58 18.25 13.16
C ALA A 148 -6.12 19.67 13.50
N HIS A 149 -6.14 20.60 12.55
CA HIS A 149 -5.60 21.97 12.70
C HIS A 149 -4.15 21.97 13.18
N THR A 150 -3.32 21.07 12.69
CA THR A 150 -1.90 20.93 13.03
C THR A 150 -1.02 21.18 11.81
N ALA A 151 0.18 21.66 12.04
CA ALA A 151 1.18 21.88 10.98
C ALA A 151 2.24 20.76 11.05
N LEU A 152 1.88 19.55 10.64
CA LEU A 152 2.88 18.53 10.36
C LEU A 152 3.57 18.85 9.04
N TYR A 153 4.89 18.64 9.02
CA TYR A 153 5.64 18.77 7.78
C TYR A 153 5.15 17.73 6.76
N THR A 154 4.57 18.20 5.66
CA THR A 154 4.11 17.36 4.56
C THR A 154 4.97 17.66 3.33
N GLU A 155 5.59 16.64 2.78
CA GLU A 155 6.34 16.74 1.53
C GLU A 155 5.48 16.22 0.36
N ASP A 156 5.55 16.89 -0.77
CA ASP A 156 4.99 16.41 -2.04
C ASP A 156 5.93 15.35 -2.65
N ARG A 157 6.12 14.25 -1.93
CA ARG A 157 6.99 13.15 -2.30
C ARG A 157 6.34 11.81 -2.02
N LEU A 158 6.76 10.79 -2.78
CA LEU A 158 6.32 9.42 -2.57
C LEU A 158 6.76 8.93 -1.18
N PHE A 159 5.84 8.25 -0.48
CA PHE A 159 6.08 7.68 0.86
C PHE A 159 6.59 8.72 1.88
N SER A 160 5.95 9.89 1.91
CA SER A 160 6.27 10.93 2.89
C SER A 160 6.03 10.47 4.33
N THR A 161 5.04 9.59 4.54
CA THR A 161 4.70 8.98 5.83
C THR A 161 5.04 7.49 5.80
N LEU A 162 5.96 7.07 6.65
CA LEU A 162 6.27 5.66 6.92
C LEU A 162 5.92 5.30 8.37
N ASP A 163 6.12 6.23 9.27
CA ASP A 163 5.74 6.11 10.68
C ASP A 163 4.29 6.55 10.85
N PRO A 164 3.38 5.70 11.39
CA PRO A 164 2.00 6.09 11.61
C PRO A 164 1.89 7.30 12.53
N ALA A 165 1.14 8.29 12.11
CA ALA A 165 0.88 9.49 12.89
C ALA A 165 -0.59 9.56 13.27
N THR A 166 -0.90 9.45 14.56
CA THR A 166 -2.28 9.56 15.08
C THR A 166 -2.52 10.96 15.62
N ARG A 167 -3.68 11.55 15.28
CA ARG A 167 -4.16 12.84 15.76
C ARG A 167 -5.61 12.75 16.20
N GLU A 168 -5.95 13.58 17.16
CA GLU A 168 -7.34 13.76 17.55
C GLU A 168 -7.97 14.83 16.67
N VAL A 169 -9.07 14.48 16.03
CA VAL A 169 -9.83 15.34 15.14
C VAL A 169 -11.17 15.63 15.80
N TRP A 170 -11.46 16.90 16.04
CA TRP A 170 -12.76 17.33 16.49
C TRP A 170 -13.73 17.46 15.31
N LEU A 171 -14.83 16.74 15.36
CA LEU A 171 -15.85 16.68 14.29
C LEU A 171 -17.03 17.60 14.53
N GLY A 172 -17.21 18.12 15.74
CA GLY A 172 -18.39 18.88 16.18
C GLY A 172 -19.18 18.12 17.22
N ASP A 173 -20.20 18.76 17.80
CA ASP A 173 -21.14 18.18 18.77
C ASP A 173 -20.47 17.43 19.93
N GLY A 174 -19.30 17.92 20.38
CA GLY A 174 -18.53 17.29 21.45
C GLY A 174 -17.82 15.98 21.04
N MET A 175 -17.82 15.61 19.76
CA MET A 175 -17.22 14.38 19.27
C MET A 175 -15.79 14.56 18.79
N THR A 176 -14.90 13.74 19.34
CA THR A 176 -13.50 13.64 18.92
C THR A 176 -13.20 12.22 18.46
N VAL A 177 -12.49 12.08 17.36
CA VAL A 177 -12.10 10.81 16.74
C VAL A 177 -10.58 10.79 16.59
N SER A 178 -9.96 9.66 16.94
CA SER A 178 -8.53 9.42 16.66
C SER A 178 -8.35 9.04 15.20
N VAL A 179 -7.68 9.86 14.42
CA VAL A 179 -7.39 9.58 13.00
C VAL A 179 -5.90 9.27 12.84
N THR A 180 -5.60 8.14 12.25
CA THR A 180 -4.23 7.67 12.01
C THR A 180 -3.88 7.79 10.53
N ASP A 181 -2.81 8.51 10.22
CA ASP A 181 -2.19 8.48 8.89
C ASP A 181 -1.35 7.22 8.73
N THR A 182 -1.50 6.56 7.61
CA THR A 182 -0.80 5.30 7.31
C THR A 182 0.13 5.44 6.11
N VAL A 183 0.97 4.43 5.89
CA VAL A 183 1.84 4.34 4.73
C VAL A 183 1.02 4.40 3.45
N GLY A 184 1.46 5.21 2.47
CA GLY A 184 0.83 5.24 1.15
C GLY A 184 1.05 3.95 0.38
N PHE A 185 -0.01 3.44 -0.25
CA PHE A 185 0.08 2.28 -1.13
C PHE A 185 0.62 2.65 -2.51
N ILE A 186 1.19 1.68 -3.19
CA ILE A 186 1.66 1.80 -4.56
C ILE A 186 1.26 0.55 -5.35
N LYS A 187 1.02 0.72 -6.64
CA LYS A 187 0.70 -0.39 -7.55
C LYS A 187 1.83 -1.43 -7.54
N ARG A 188 1.47 -2.71 -7.49
CA ARG A 188 2.43 -3.84 -7.45
C ARG A 188 3.41 -3.76 -6.27
N LEU A 189 2.89 -3.51 -5.07
CA LEU A 189 3.71 -3.57 -3.87
C LEU A 189 4.17 -5.02 -3.66
N PRO A 190 5.47 -5.30 -3.53
CA PRO A 190 5.93 -6.67 -3.30
C PRO A 190 5.36 -7.25 -2.00
N HIS A 191 4.86 -8.50 -2.04
CA HIS A 191 4.30 -9.19 -0.87
C HIS A 191 5.26 -9.25 0.33
N THR A 192 6.57 -9.30 0.06
CA THR A 192 7.59 -9.25 1.12
C THR A 192 7.56 -7.93 1.88
N LEU A 193 7.22 -6.82 1.21
CA LEU A 193 7.05 -5.51 1.85
C LEU A 193 5.76 -5.47 2.65
N ILE A 194 4.64 -5.93 2.09
CA ILE A 194 3.35 -6.00 2.81
C ILE A 194 3.52 -6.82 4.08
N ALA A 195 4.17 -8.00 4.02
CA ALA A 195 4.45 -8.83 5.17
C ALA A 195 5.31 -8.14 6.24
N SER A 196 6.29 -7.32 5.83
CA SER A 196 7.18 -6.61 6.75
C SER A 196 6.50 -5.41 7.41
N PHE A 197 5.58 -4.74 6.71
CA PHE A 197 4.79 -3.61 7.20
C PHE A 197 3.46 -4.02 7.82
N ARG A 198 3.19 -5.31 7.95
CA ARG A 198 1.93 -5.82 8.50
C ARG A 198 1.61 -5.23 9.86
N ALA A 199 2.61 -5.02 10.72
CA ALA A 199 2.39 -4.41 12.04
C ALA A 199 1.94 -2.93 11.95
N THR A 200 2.43 -2.18 10.97
CA THR A 200 1.96 -0.80 10.69
C THR A 200 0.56 -0.82 10.06
N LEU A 201 0.28 -1.83 9.22
CA LEU A 201 -1.02 -2.02 8.58
C LEU A 201 -2.07 -2.62 9.54
N GLU A 202 -1.66 -3.24 10.66
CA GLU A 202 -2.58 -3.65 11.73
C GLU A 202 -3.37 -2.48 12.33
N GLU A 203 -2.81 -1.25 12.29
CA GLU A 203 -3.56 -0.04 12.70
C GLU A 203 -4.75 0.25 11.79
N VAL A 204 -4.70 -0.18 10.53
CA VAL A 204 -5.82 -0.13 9.59
C VAL A 204 -6.91 -1.10 10.03
N GLY A 205 -6.53 -2.33 10.42
CA GLY A 205 -7.46 -3.36 10.90
C GLY A 205 -8.11 -3.03 12.25
N ASP A 206 -7.47 -2.20 13.09
CA ASP A 206 -7.97 -1.75 14.39
C ASP A 206 -8.90 -0.52 14.28
N ALA A 207 -9.16 -0.01 13.09
CA ALA A 207 -10.00 1.16 12.86
C ALA A 207 -11.49 0.78 12.78
N ASP A 208 -12.35 1.70 13.21
CA ASP A 208 -13.80 1.58 13.05
C ASP A 208 -14.26 2.06 11.68
N LEU A 209 -13.44 2.89 11.02
CA LEU A 209 -13.73 3.49 9.71
C LEU A 209 -12.44 3.69 8.93
N LEU A 210 -12.47 3.39 7.64
CA LEU A 210 -11.42 3.75 6.69
C LEU A 210 -11.80 5.04 5.94
N ILE A 211 -10.87 5.98 5.90
CA ILE A 211 -10.96 7.18 5.07
C ILE A 211 -10.04 6.96 3.88
N HIS A 212 -10.61 6.53 2.76
CA HIS A 212 -9.84 6.24 1.54
C HIS A 212 -9.62 7.53 0.74
N VAL A 213 -8.40 8.04 0.77
CA VAL A 213 -8.01 9.27 0.07
C VAL A 213 -7.49 8.95 -1.31
N ALA A 214 -8.18 9.41 -2.34
CA ALA A 214 -7.82 9.26 -3.74
C ALA A 214 -7.53 10.62 -4.40
N ASP A 215 -6.43 10.72 -5.14
CA ASP A 215 -6.11 11.88 -5.97
C ASP A 215 -6.92 11.80 -7.27
N ILE A 216 -7.98 12.63 -7.38
CA ILE A 216 -8.86 12.63 -8.54
C ILE A 216 -8.19 13.25 -9.79
N SER A 217 -7.16 14.07 -9.62
CA SER A 217 -6.42 14.69 -10.71
C SER A 217 -5.41 13.75 -11.36
N ALA A 218 -5.11 12.63 -10.72
CA ALA A 218 -4.13 11.67 -11.21
C ALA A 218 -4.53 11.05 -12.55
N PRO A 219 -3.57 10.65 -13.39
CA PRO A 219 -3.84 9.71 -14.46
C PRO A 219 -4.39 8.42 -13.88
N GLU A 220 -5.39 7.80 -14.51
CA GLU A 220 -5.94 6.50 -14.11
C GLU A 220 -6.30 6.39 -12.62
N PRO A 221 -7.15 7.27 -12.08
CA PRO A 221 -7.45 7.28 -10.66
C PRO A 221 -8.15 5.99 -10.19
N LEU A 222 -8.93 5.32 -11.06
CA LEU A 222 -9.56 4.03 -10.76
C LEU A 222 -8.53 2.93 -10.49
N GLU A 223 -7.52 2.80 -11.33
CA GLU A 223 -6.47 1.78 -11.12
C GLU A 223 -5.72 1.98 -9.80
N ARG A 224 -5.59 3.24 -9.36
CA ARG A 224 -4.98 3.55 -8.05
C ARG A 224 -5.89 3.17 -6.90
N ILE A 225 -7.19 3.36 -7.05
CA ILE A 225 -8.20 2.96 -6.07
C ILE A 225 -8.21 1.43 -5.95
N GLU A 226 -8.30 0.72 -7.09
CA GLU A 226 -8.27 -0.75 -7.15
C GLU A 226 -7.02 -1.34 -6.50
N ALA A 227 -5.84 -0.72 -6.74
CA ALA A 227 -4.59 -1.14 -6.11
C ALA A 227 -4.61 -0.99 -4.58
N VAL A 228 -5.31 0.02 -4.04
CA VAL A 228 -5.51 0.18 -2.58
C VAL A 228 -6.45 -0.88 -2.05
N GLU A 229 -7.56 -1.14 -2.72
CA GLU A 229 -8.54 -2.16 -2.34
C GLU A 229 -7.94 -3.58 -2.36
N GLU A 230 -7.05 -3.87 -3.33
CA GLU A 230 -6.32 -5.13 -3.37
C GLU A 230 -5.46 -5.33 -2.12
N VAL A 231 -4.71 -4.31 -1.70
CA VAL A 231 -3.92 -4.37 -0.48
C VAL A 231 -4.82 -4.49 0.76
N LEU A 232 -5.95 -3.76 0.83
CA LEU A 232 -6.90 -3.88 1.95
C LEU A 232 -7.44 -5.31 2.07
N ARG A 233 -7.76 -5.98 0.95
CA ARG A 233 -8.15 -7.39 0.94
C ARG A 233 -7.02 -8.31 1.40
N GLU A 234 -5.78 -8.06 0.98
CA GLU A 234 -4.62 -8.87 1.38
C GLU A 234 -4.35 -8.82 2.89
N ILE A 235 -4.61 -7.67 3.52
CA ILE A 235 -4.46 -7.52 4.98
C ILE A 235 -5.74 -7.87 5.76
N GLY A 236 -6.84 -8.23 5.07
CA GLY A 236 -8.12 -8.60 5.67
C GLY A 236 -8.90 -7.41 6.24
N ALA A 237 -8.71 -6.21 5.71
CA ALA A 237 -9.39 -4.98 6.15
C ALA A 237 -10.53 -4.54 5.21
N ASP A 238 -10.85 -5.32 4.19
CA ASP A 238 -11.90 -5.07 3.20
C ASP A 238 -13.33 -5.14 3.76
N HIS A 239 -13.49 -5.70 4.96
CA HIS A 239 -14.78 -5.74 5.68
C HIS A 239 -15.10 -4.44 6.40
N LEU A 240 -14.15 -3.53 6.57
CA LEU A 240 -14.35 -2.28 7.30
C LEU A 240 -15.15 -1.27 6.46
N PRO A 241 -15.98 -0.44 7.10
CA PRO A 241 -16.67 0.63 6.39
C PRO A 241 -15.68 1.64 5.83
N VAL A 242 -16.00 2.18 4.64
CA VAL A 242 -15.12 3.09 3.91
C VAL A 242 -15.87 4.36 3.52
N VAL A 243 -15.24 5.52 3.76
CA VAL A 243 -15.62 6.81 3.15
C VAL A 243 -14.55 7.15 2.11
N ASN A 244 -14.98 7.33 0.85
CA ASN A 244 -14.10 7.69 -0.25
C ASN A 244 -13.93 9.21 -0.33
N VAL A 245 -12.71 9.70 -0.17
CA VAL A 245 -12.36 11.10 -0.21
C VAL A 245 -11.56 11.40 -1.47
N PHE A 246 -12.19 12.09 -2.43
CA PHE A 246 -11.56 12.48 -3.69
C PHE A 246 -10.89 13.83 -3.51
N ASN A 247 -9.58 13.82 -3.34
CA ASN A 247 -8.76 15.00 -3.09
C ASN A 247 -8.21 15.62 -4.38
N LYS A 248 -7.71 16.83 -4.29
CA LYS A 248 -7.08 17.64 -5.35
C LYS A 248 -8.05 18.07 -6.45
N VAL A 249 -9.32 18.31 -6.09
CA VAL A 249 -10.33 18.77 -7.04
C VAL A 249 -9.97 20.13 -7.66
N ASP A 250 -9.16 20.94 -6.98
CA ASP A 250 -8.60 22.20 -7.47
C ASP A 250 -7.71 22.05 -8.73
N LEU A 251 -7.22 20.85 -9.02
CA LEU A 251 -6.41 20.57 -10.20
C LEU A 251 -7.24 20.09 -11.41
N LEU A 252 -8.56 19.94 -11.27
CA LEU A 252 -9.43 19.54 -12.38
C LEU A 252 -9.77 20.74 -13.25
N ALA A 253 -9.59 20.62 -14.56
CA ALA A 253 -10.00 21.64 -15.54
C ALA A 253 -11.53 21.80 -15.59
N SER A 254 -12.29 20.71 -15.38
CA SER A 254 -13.75 20.70 -15.24
C SER A 254 -14.18 19.59 -14.29
N ARG A 255 -15.17 19.85 -13.44
CA ARG A 255 -15.75 18.83 -12.53
C ARG A 255 -16.50 17.75 -13.29
N ASP A 256 -17.08 18.08 -14.44
CA ASP A 256 -17.84 17.13 -15.25
C ASP A 256 -16.97 16.01 -15.82
N MET A 257 -15.67 16.27 -16.02
CA MET A 257 -14.73 15.28 -16.54
C MET A 257 -14.63 14.00 -15.69
N LYS A 258 -14.96 14.09 -14.40
CA LYS A 258 -14.87 12.95 -13.46
C LYS A 258 -16.22 12.58 -12.83
N ALA A 259 -17.31 13.16 -13.31
CA ALA A 259 -18.65 12.89 -12.77
C ALA A 259 -19.02 11.39 -12.86
N SER A 260 -18.71 10.73 -13.98
CA SER A 260 -18.94 9.29 -14.16
C SER A 260 -18.07 8.42 -13.25
N LEU A 261 -16.87 8.86 -12.88
CA LEU A 261 -16.05 8.21 -11.88
C LEU A 261 -16.70 8.33 -10.49
N LEU A 262 -17.06 9.54 -10.11
CA LEU A 262 -17.62 9.83 -8.80
C LEU A 262 -18.95 9.07 -8.57
N SER A 263 -19.79 8.93 -9.61
CA SER A 263 -21.08 8.23 -9.49
C SER A 263 -20.96 6.75 -9.11
N ARG A 264 -19.79 6.14 -9.25
CA ARG A 264 -19.53 4.74 -8.87
C ARG A 264 -19.41 4.52 -7.36
N PHE A 265 -19.24 5.60 -6.59
CA PHE A 265 -19.01 5.54 -5.16
C PHE A 265 -20.18 6.18 -4.41
N GLU A 266 -20.90 5.41 -3.61
CA GLU A 266 -22.04 5.89 -2.82
C GLU A 266 -21.60 6.81 -1.66
N ASN A 267 -20.61 6.36 -0.89
CA ASN A 267 -20.04 7.11 0.24
C ASN A 267 -18.83 7.90 -0.22
N ARG A 268 -19.08 9.08 -0.82
CA ARG A 268 -18.01 9.92 -1.35
C ARG A 268 -18.08 11.36 -0.86
N VAL A 269 -16.91 11.93 -0.64
CA VAL A 269 -16.73 13.37 -0.41
C VAL A 269 -15.64 13.87 -1.34
N VAL A 270 -15.87 15.04 -1.96
CA VAL A 270 -14.91 15.68 -2.87
C VAL A 270 -14.26 16.83 -2.12
N VAL A 271 -12.93 16.85 -2.09
CA VAL A 271 -12.19 17.86 -1.31
C VAL A 271 -11.00 18.44 -2.08
N SER A 272 -10.59 19.62 -1.68
CA SER A 272 -9.26 20.14 -1.93
C SER A 272 -8.62 20.53 -0.60
N VAL A 273 -7.67 19.75 -0.17
CA VAL A 273 -6.90 20.05 1.06
C VAL A 273 -6.17 21.40 0.91
N LYS A 274 -5.78 21.76 -0.32
CA LYS A 274 -5.06 22.99 -0.62
C LYS A 274 -5.93 24.24 -0.45
N THR A 275 -7.19 24.19 -0.90
CA THR A 275 -8.12 25.33 -0.84
C THR A 275 -9.05 25.30 0.37
N GLY A 276 -9.16 24.16 1.04
CA GLY A 276 -10.11 23.93 2.14
C GLY A 276 -11.51 23.52 1.66
N GLU A 277 -11.73 23.41 0.36
CA GLU A 277 -13.02 23.00 -0.21
C GLU A 277 -13.39 21.57 0.24
N GLY A 278 -14.65 21.34 0.63
CA GLY A 278 -15.20 20.04 0.99
C GLY A 278 -14.76 19.51 2.39
N ILE A 279 -13.92 20.24 3.13
CA ILE A 279 -13.42 19.78 4.43
C ILE A 279 -14.53 19.75 5.48
N GLN A 280 -15.46 20.72 5.46
CA GLN A 280 -16.58 20.74 6.41
C GLN A 280 -17.59 19.64 6.09
N GLU A 281 -17.85 19.36 4.83
CA GLU A 281 -18.69 18.26 4.34
C GLU A 281 -18.08 16.92 4.77
N LEU A 282 -16.75 16.76 4.70
CA LEU A 282 -16.07 15.58 5.19
C LEU A 282 -16.24 15.43 6.70
N LYS A 283 -16.06 16.49 7.48
CA LYS A 283 -16.29 16.46 8.93
C LYS A 283 -17.74 16.08 9.27
N ALA A 284 -18.71 16.63 8.55
CA ALA A 284 -20.13 16.30 8.74
C ALA A 284 -20.43 14.83 8.39
N CYS A 285 -19.86 14.31 7.31
CA CYS A 285 -19.96 12.91 6.91
C CYS A 285 -19.40 11.97 8.00
N LEU A 286 -18.17 12.25 8.49
CA LEU A 286 -17.55 11.49 9.58
C LEU A 286 -18.36 11.56 10.87
N LEU A 287 -18.87 12.73 11.23
CA LEU A 287 -19.73 12.92 12.40
C LEU A 287 -21.01 12.08 12.28
N GLY A 288 -21.66 12.09 11.11
CA GLY A 288 -22.85 11.28 10.82
C GLY A 288 -22.57 9.78 11.04
N PHE A 289 -21.49 9.27 10.42
CA PHE A 289 -21.09 7.88 10.56
C PHE A 289 -20.91 7.47 12.04
N PHE A 290 -20.16 8.26 12.81
CA PHE A 290 -19.87 7.91 14.20
C PHE A 290 -21.07 8.14 15.15
N LYS A 291 -22.05 8.97 14.78
CA LYS A 291 -23.31 9.08 15.51
C LYS A 291 -24.22 7.89 15.24
N GLU A 292 -24.34 7.45 14.01
CA GLU A 292 -25.17 6.30 13.62
C GLU A 292 -24.68 5.00 14.24
N THR A 293 -23.35 4.81 14.36
CA THR A 293 -22.78 3.66 15.07
C THR A 293 -23.08 3.65 16.59
N MET A 294 -23.49 4.78 17.18
CA MET A 294 -23.95 4.81 18.59
C MET A 294 -25.40 4.33 18.78
N PHE A 295 -26.20 4.34 17.72
CA PHE A 295 -27.60 3.93 17.79
C PHE A 295 -27.86 2.77 16.83
N PRO A 296 -27.67 1.50 17.23
CA PRO A 296 -27.89 0.34 16.38
C PRO A 296 -29.39 0.20 16.06
N GLY A 297 -29.80 0.84 14.99
CA GLY A 297 -31.17 0.86 14.47
C GLY A 297 -31.28 1.45 13.09
N VAL A 298 -30.23 2.13 12.61
CA VAL A 298 -30.16 2.70 11.27
C VAL A 298 -29.30 1.80 10.38
N LYS A 299 -29.86 1.37 9.26
CA LYS A 299 -29.19 0.54 8.26
C LYS A 299 -27.85 1.18 7.87
N GLN A 300 -26.75 0.48 8.09
CA GLN A 300 -25.45 0.84 7.56
C GLN A 300 -25.56 0.95 6.03
N PRO A 301 -25.21 2.08 5.42
CA PRO A 301 -25.06 2.13 3.97
C PRO A 301 -23.91 1.21 3.60
N GLY A 302 -24.24 0.08 2.98
CA GLY A 302 -23.26 -0.92 2.56
C GLY A 302 -22.24 -0.30 1.62
N ALA A 303 -20.98 -0.36 1.99
CA ALA A 303 -19.88 -0.16 1.09
C ALA A 303 -19.85 -1.34 0.09
N ARG A 304 -20.62 -1.23 -0.97
CA ARG A 304 -20.49 -2.11 -2.14
C ARG A 304 -20.31 -1.21 -3.34
N ILE A 305 -19.16 -1.36 -4.00
CA ILE A 305 -19.05 -1.05 -5.41
C ILE A 305 -20.17 -1.86 -6.06
N ALA A 306 -21.12 -1.17 -6.71
CA ALA A 306 -22.12 -1.85 -7.51
C ALA A 306 -21.37 -2.70 -8.53
N GLU A 307 -21.32 -4.01 -8.33
CA GLU A 307 -20.92 -4.96 -9.35
C GLU A 307 -21.90 -4.78 -10.50
N SER A 308 -21.52 -3.96 -11.48
CA SER A 308 -22.15 -3.98 -12.78
C SER A 308 -21.85 -5.35 -13.36
N ARG A 309 -22.79 -6.29 -13.21
CA ARG A 309 -22.84 -7.51 -14.02
C ARG A 309 -22.73 -7.07 -15.46
N LEU A 310 -21.56 -7.27 -16.02
CA LEU A 310 -21.37 -7.36 -17.46
C LEU A 310 -22.14 -8.61 -17.89
N ASP A 311 -23.41 -8.40 -18.23
CA ASP A 311 -24.24 -9.36 -18.93
C ASP A 311 -23.60 -9.62 -20.28
N ARG A 312 -22.79 -10.66 -20.37
CA ARG A 312 -22.32 -11.23 -21.64
C ARG A 312 -23.37 -12.18 -22.16
N SER A 313 -24.52 -11.66 -22.52
CA SER A 313 -25.41 -12.33 -23.43
C SER A 313 -24.96 -12.02 -24.86
N ALA A 314 -24.22 -12.94 -25.45
CA ALA A 314 -24.00 -12.95 -26.88
C ALA A 314 -25.32 -13.28 -27.58
N PRO A 315 -25.73 -12.54 -28.59
CA PRO A 315 -26.88 -12.92 -29.42
C PRO A 315 -26.44 -13.89 -30.54
N GLY A 316 -27.20 -14.96 -30.71
CA GLY A 316 -27.46 -15.51 -32.01
C GLY A 316 -26.54 -16.62 -32.50
N ALA A 317 -27.01 -17.85 -32.32
CA ALA A 317 -26.83 -18.88 -33.37
C ALA A 317 -28.20 -19.39 -33.71
N SER A 318 -28.60 -19.09 -34.94
CA SER A 318 -29.84 -19.46 -35.63
C SER A 318 -29.99 -20.96 -35.71
N SER A 319 -31.23 -21.39 -35.47
CA SER A 319 -31.82 -22.66 -35.86
C SER A 319 -31.57 -22.98 -37.35
N LEU A 320 -31.08 -24.15 -37.60
CA LEU A 320 -31.33 -24.86 -38.86
C LEU A 320 -31.87 -26.23 -38.53
N ASP A 321 -33.16 -26.37 -38.77
CA ASP A 321 -33.90 -27.63 -38.95
C ASP A 321 -33.17 -28.56 -39.91
N HIS A 322 -33.02 -29.82 -39.55
CA HIS A 322 -33.02 -30.91 -40.50
C HIS A 322 -33.71 -32.13 -39.88
N ALA A 323 -34.84 -32.46 -40.50
CA ALA A 323 -35.66 -33.60 -40.23
C ALA A 323 -34.95 -34.92 -40.60
N PRO A 324 -35.42 -36.05 -40.08
CA PRO A 324 -34.79 -37.34 -40.28
C PRO A 324 -35.23 -37.98 -41.57
N THR A 325 -34.32 -38.61 -42.30
CA THR A 325 -34.62 -39.62 -43.34
C THR A 325 -34.18 -40.98 -42.87
N ASP A 326 -35.13 -41.78 -42.77
CA ASP A 326 -35.21 -43.22 -42.64
C ASP A 326 -34.52 -43.98 -43.82
N ARG A 327 -34.06 -45.20 -43.55
CA ARG A 327 -33.70 -46.32 -44.40
C ARG A 327 -32.25 -46.73 -44.53
N GLY A 328 -32.09 -48.01 -44.17
CA GLY A 328 -31.05 -48.88 -44.64
C GLY A 328 -30.42 -49.74 -43.59
#